data_cf97869b8fcc2bdce719e4edf68ee6ef
#
_entry.id   cf97869b8fcc2bdce719e4edf68ee6ef
#
_cell.length_a   1.000
_cell.length_b   1.000
_cell.length_c   1.000
_cell.angle_alpha   90.00
_cell.angle_beta   90.00
_cell.angle_gamma   90.00
#
_symmetry.space_group_name_H-M   'P 1'
#
loop_
_entity.id
_entity.type
_entity.pdbx_description
1 polymer ?
#
loop_
_entity_poly.entity_id
_entity_poly.type
_entity_poly.pdbx_seq_one_letter_code
_entity_poly.pdbx_strand_id
1 'polypeptide(L)'
;SDVYKRQDKEVPTIGFIAHMDTSPDMTGKDVTPRIVEKYDGSDIVLCAEENVVLSPSQFPELLDHKGEDLIVTNGKTLLGADDKAGIAEIVSAMAYLKEHPEIKHGKIRIGFNPDEEIGEGAHKFDVERFGCEWGYTMDGGEVGELEFENFNAAAAKVTFKGRNVHPGYAKDKMINSIYLANRFITLLPTQERPEHTTGY
;
A
#
# COMPACT_ATOMS: atom_id res chain seq x y z
N SER A 1 18.88 12.29 3.87
CA SER A 1 19.48 13.61 4.11
C SER A 1 19.19 14.08 5.53
N ASP A 2 19.99 15.05 6.01
CA ASP A 2 19.83 15.61 7.35
C ASP A 2 19.16 16.97 7.28
N VAL A 3 18.16 17.19 8.11
CA VAL A 3 17.64 18.53 8.39
C VAL A 3 18.26 19.00 9.70
N TYR A 4 18.88 20.17 9.67
CA TYR A 4 19.64 20.67 10.81
C TYR A 4 18.76 20.95 12.02
N LYS A 5 19.26 20.57 13.19
CA LYS A 5 18.73 20.92 14.50
C LYS A 5 18.64 22.45 14.68
N ARG A 6 17.48 22.92 15.09
CA ARG A 6 17.18 24.33 15.36
C ARG A 6 16.77 24.59 16.82
N GLN A 7 17.40 23.91 17.77
CA GLN A 7 17.14 24.13 19.19
C GLN A 7 18.36 23.79 20.04
N ASP A 8 18.42 24.39 21.21
CA ASP A 8 19.51 24.22 22.15
C ASP A 8 19.33 22.98 23.06
N LYS A 9 18.14 22.41 23.09
CA LYS A 9 17.87 21.20 23.87
C LYS A 9 18.32 19.95 23.10
N GLU A 10 18.88 19.00 23.82
CA GLU A 10 19.06 17.66 23.29
C GLU A 10 17.68 16.98 23.19
N VAL A 11 17.35 16.59 22.01
CA VAL A 11 16.14 15.83 21.69
C VAL A 11 16.51 14.70 20.74
N PRO A 12 15.73 13.63 20.75
CA PRO A 12 15.97 12.48 19.87
C PRO A 12 16.02 12.89 18.40
N THR A 13 16.80 12.14 17.64
CA THR A 13 16.73 12.20 16.18
C THR A 13 15.52 11.38 15.72
N ILE A 14 14.67 12.00 14.94
CA ILE A 14 13.50 11.30 14.34
C ILE A 14 13.72 11.10 12.85
N GLY A 15 13.10 10.05 12.32
CA GLY A 15 13.15 9.71 10.90
C GLY A 15 11.76 9.71 10.26
N PHE A 16 11.70 10.09 8.98
CA PHE A 16 10.52 9.91 8.14
C PHE A 16 10.90 9.08 6.93
N ILE A 17 10.06 8.11 6.60
CA ILE A 17 10.29 7.16 5.52
C ILE A 17 9.03 7.10 4.66
N ALA A 18 9.23 7.00 3.35
CA ALA A 18 8.20 6.74 2.37
C ALA A 18 8.78 5.92 1.23
N HIS A 19 7.97 5.09 0.58
CA HIS A 19 8.46 4.29 -0.55
C HIS A 19 8.21 4.95 -1.91
N MET A 20 9.02 4.59 -2.89
CA MET A 20 9.02 5.21 -4.21
C MET A 20 8.34 4.38 -5.29
N ASP A 21 8.28 3.08 -5.10
CA ASP A 21 7.67 2.13 -6.02
C ASP A 21 6.14 2.14 -5.92
N THR A 22 5.51 1.45 -6.83
CA THR A 22 4.06 1.20 -6.85
C THR A 22 3.82 -0.28 -7.03
N SER A 23 2.65 -0.75 -6.58
CA SER A 23 2.25 -2.13 -6.67
C SER A 23 2.45 -2.69 -8.09
N PRO A 24 3.02 -3.90 -8.23
CA PRO A 24 3.16 -4.56 -9.52
C PRO A 24 1.85 -5.14 -10.08
N ASP A 25 0.75 -5.06 -9.33
CA ASP A 25 -0.52 -5.66 -9.73
C ASP A 25 -1.16 -4.93 -10.93
N MET A 26 -0.84 -3.65 -11.12
CA MET A 26 -1.30 -2.85 -12.25
C MET A 26 -0.21 -1.88 -12.69
N THR A 27 -0.23 -1.51 -13.96
CA THR A 27 0.75 -0.56 -14.52
C THR A 27 0.65 0.82 -13.86
N GLY A 28 1.80 1.40 -13.52
CA GLY A 28 1.95 2.81 -13.15
C GLY A 28 2.50 3.68 -14.27
N LYS A 29 2.48 3.19 -15.54
CA LYS A 29 3.01 3.91 -16.69
C LYS A 29 1.93 4.78 -17.35
N ASP A 30 2.32 5.99 -17.75
CA ASP A 30 1.45 6.95 -18.46
C ASP A 30 0.16 7.27 -17.67
N VAL A 31 0.30 7.47 -16.37
CA VAL A 31 -0.82 7.81 -15.48
C VAL A 31 -1.46 9.11 -15.92
N THR A 32 -2.77 9.11 -16.08
CA THR A 32 -3.57 10.27 -16.48
C THR A 32 -4.50 10.67 -15.34
N PRO A 33 -4.03 11.48 -14.37
CA PRO A 33 -4.86 11.91 -13.26
C PRO A 33 -5.82 13.01 -13.66
N ARG A 34 -6.98 13.06 -13.01
CA ARG A 34 -7.92 14.18 -13.06
C ARG A 34 -8.54 14.46 -11.71
N ILE A 35 -9.01 15.66 -11.51
CA ILE A 35 -9.70 16.08 -10.30
C ILE A 35 -11.21 15.95 -10.53
N VAL A 36 -11.90 15.33 -9.57
CA VAL A 36 -13.35 15.37 -9.40
C VAL A 36 -13.62 16.34 -8.27
N GLU A 37 -14.02 17.56 -8.64
CA GLU A 37 -14.25 18.63 -7.67
C GLU A 37 -15.54 18.37 -6.87
N LYS A 38 -15.49 18.59 -5.57
CA LYS A 38 -16.62 18.53 -4.63
C LYS A 38 -17.48 17.29 -4.84
N TYR A 39 -16.89 16.15 -4.74
CA TYR A 39 -17.53 14.87 -4.97
C TYR A 39 -18.93 14.80 -4.33
N ASP A 40 -19.95 14.46 -5.09
CA ASP A 40 -21.34 14.49 -4.66
C ASP A 40 -21.87 13.15 -4.11
N GLY A 41 -21.07 12.10 -4.19
CA GLY A 41 -21.45 10.75 -3.77
C GLY A 41 -22.03 9.89 -4.89
N SER A 42 -22.00 10.36 -6.14
CA SER A 42 -22.45 9.57 -7.29
C SER A 42 -21.33 8.71 -7.88
N ASP A 43 -21.69 7.87 -8.84
CA ASP A 43 -20.73 7.08 -9.61
C ASP A 43 -19.75 7.98 -10.37
N ILE A 44 -18.47 7.65 -10.33
CA ILE A 44 -17.41 8.35 -11.08
C ILE A 44 -17.05 7.50 -12.30
N VAL A 45 -17.41 7.96 -13.50
CA VAL A 45 -17.00 7.30 -14.74
C VAL A 45 -15.51 7.59 -14.97
N LEU A 46 -14.66 6.57 -14.87
CA LEU A 46 -13.22 6.67 -15.08
C LEU A 46 -12.89 6.57 -16.57
N CYS A 47 -13.46 5.58 -17.28
CA CYS A 47 -13.33 5.39 -18.72
C CYS A 47 -14.67 4.97 -19.31
N ALA A 48 -15.29 5.84 -20.11
CA ALA A 48 -16.59 5.56 -20.70
C ALA A 48 -16.51 4.47 -21.79
N GLU A 49 -15.45 4.45 -22.57
CA GLU A 49 -15.24 3.53 -23.68
C GLU A 49 -15.14 2.07 -23.20
N GLU A 50 -14.59 1.85 -22.00
CA GLU A 50 -14.41 0.53 -21.41
C GLU A 50 -15.40 0.26 -20.26
N ASN A 51 -16.33 1.20 -20.04
CA ASN A 51 -17.31 1.12 -18.95
C ASN A 51 -16.67 0.91 -17.56
N VAL A 52 -15.52 1.58 -17.31
CA VAL A 52 -14.86 1.55 -16.00
C VAL A 52 -15.47 2.63 -15.13
N VAL A 53 -16.07 2.22 -14.03
CA VAL A 53 -16.80 3.10 -13.11
C VAL A 53 -16.32 2.81 -11.68
N LEU A 54 -16.02 3.87 -10.95
CA LEU A 54 -15.80 3.82 -9.51
C LEU A 54 -17.11 4.19 -8.82
N SER A 55 -17.72 3.22 -8.15
CA SER A 55 -19.08 3.35 -7.61
C SER A 55 -19.12 3.14 -6.10
N PRO A 56 -19.84 3.98 -5.36
CA PRO A 56 -20.10 3.77 -3.94
C PRO A 56 -20.85 2.47 -3.62
N SER A 57 -21.51 1.86 -4.62
CA SER A 57 -22.13 0.56 -4.43
C SER A 57 -21.13 -0.59 -4.27
N GLN A 58 -19.92 -0.40 -4.80
CA GLN A 58 -18.80 -1.34 -4.67
C GLN A 58 -17.80 -0.90 -3.60
N PHE A 59 -17.63 0.41 -3.44
CA PHE A 59 -16.69 1.05 -2.53
C PHE A 59 -17.45 2.08 -1.66
N PRO A 60 -18.18 1.62 -0.61
CA PRO A 60 -19.01 2.49 0.22
C PRO A 60 -18.26 3.63 0.91
N GLU A 61 -16.98 3.44 1.21
CA GLU A 61 -16.07 4.42 1.80
C GLU A 61 -15.93 5.70 0.98
N LEU A 62 -16.22 5.65 -0.31
CA LEU A 62 -16.29 6.87 -1.14
C LEU A 62 -17.28 7.89 -0.62
N LEU A 63 -18.33 7.46 0.07
CA LEU A 63 -19.34 8.37 0.61
C LEU A 63 -18.83 9.23 1.76
N ASP A 64 -17.76 8.83 2.42
CA ASP A 64 -17.13 9.59 3.50
C ASP A 64 -16.42 10.84 2.97
N HIS A 65 -16.09 10.85 1.68
CA HIS A 65 -15.41 11.94 0.97
C HIS A 65 -16.37 12.91 0.23
N LYS A 66 -17.66 12.89 0.57
CA LYS A 66 -18.61 13.84 -0.07
C LYS A 66 -18.28 15.29 0.25
N GLY A 67 -18.18 16.08 -0.80
CA GLY A 67 -17.82 17.49 -0.72
C GLY A 67 -16.32 17.75 -0.84
N GLU A 68 -15.51 16.73 -0.87
CA GLU A 68 -14.07 16.82 -1.08
C GLU A 68 -13.71 16.75 -2.57
N ASP A 69 -12.52 17.22 -2.90
CA ASP A 69 -11.93 17.07 -4.22
C ASP A 69 -11.17 15.74 -4.28
N LEU A 70 -11.51 14.88 -5.24
CA LEU A 70 -10.88 13.58 -5.41
C LEU A 70 -9.96 13.57 -6.61
N ILE A 71 -8.78 12.97 -6.47
CA ILE A 71 -7.87 12.73 -7.59
C ILE A 71 -8.05 11.28 -8.03
N VAL A 72 -8.44 11.08 -9.30
CA VAL A 72 -8.66 9.76 -9.89
C VAL A 72 -7.89 9.61 -11.20
N THR A 73 -7.69 8.37 -11.63
CA THR A 73 -7.13 8.05 -12.95
C THR A 73 -8.22 7.76 -13.97
N ASN A 74 -7.82 7.33 -15.15
CA ASN A 74 -8.73 6.78 -16.15
C ASN A 74 -9.12 5.31 -15.90
N GLY A 75 -8.75 4.74 -14.77
CA GLY A 75 -9.03 3.36 -14.41
C GLY A 75 -8.18 2.30 -15.12
N LYS A 76 -7.19 2.70 -15.93
CA LYS A 76 -6.29 1.81 -16.66
C LYS A 76 -4.91 1.69 -16.03
N THR A 77 -4.65 2.52 -15.04
CA THR A 77 -3.38 2.55 -14.30
C THR A 77 -3.64 2.72 -12.82
N LEU A 78 -2.64 2.42 -12.00
CA LEU A 78 -2.58 2.93 -10.63
C LEU A 78 -2.55 4.45 -10.65
N LEU A 79 -3.00 5.09 -9.56
CA LEU A 79 -2.79 6.51 -9.33
C LEU A 79 -1.34 6.77 -8.89
N GLY A 80 -0.82 5.92 -8.01
CA GLY A 80 0.53 6.04 -7.45
C GLY A 80 0.60 7.00 -6.27
N ALA A 81 -0.53 7.31 -5.63
CA ALA A 81 -0.55 8.06 -4.38
C ALA A 81 0.18 7.29 -3.28
N ASP A 82 -0.02 6.02 -3.24
CA ASP A 82 0.74 5.05 -2.46
C ASP A 82 2.08 4.76 -3.15
N ASP A 83 3.27 5.15 -2.60
CA ASP A 83 3.34 6.05 -1.41
C ASP A 83 4.04 7.38 -1.78
N LYS A 84 3.84 7.86 -2.99
CA LYS A 84 4.36 9.18 -3.42
C LYS A 84 3.68 10.35 -2.69
N ALA A 85 2.50 10.11 -2.08
CA ALA A 85 1.88 11.07 -1.19
C ALA A 85 2.77 11.30 0.05
N GLY A 86 3.22 10.24 0.71
CA GLY A 86 4.14 10.34 1.84
C GLY A 86 5.47 11.03 1.49
N ILE A 87 6.00 10.77 0.28
CA ILE A 87 7.17 11.52 -0.23
C ILE A 87 6.85 13.01 -0.32
N ALA A 88 5.70 13.37 -0.87
CA ALA A 88 5.30 14.77 -1.04
C ALA A 88 5.08 15.46 0.30
N GLU A 89 4.46 14.78 1.25
CA GLU A 89 4.25 15.26 2.62
C GLU A 89 5.58 15.54 3.33
N ILE A 90 6.51 14.58 3.31
CA ILE A 90 7.84 14.74 3.89
C ILE A 90 8.58 15.94 3.28
N VAL A 91 8.62 16.02 1.95
CA VAL A 91 9.35 17.09 1.26
C VAL A 91 8.70 18.45 1.52
N SER A 92 7.36 18.51 1.52
CA SER A 92 6.63 19.75 1.80
C SER A 92 6.83 20.21 3.24
N ALA A 93 6.79 19.29 4.20
CA ALA A 93 7.08 19.60 5.60
C ALA A 93 8.50 20.14 5.79
N MET A 94 9.48 19.56 5.09
CA MET A 94 10.87 20.05 5.15
C MET A 94 11.03 21.42 4.50
N ALA A 95 10.35 21.68 3.39
CA ALA A 95 10.32 22.99 2.76
C ALA A 95 9.72 24.03 3.71
N TYR A 96 8.59 23.71 4.32
CA TYR A 96 7.94 24.57 5.30
C TYR A 96 8.86 24.90 6.50
N LEU A 97 9.50 23.90 7.09
CA LEU A 97 10.46 24.11 8.17
C LEU A 97 11.64 25.00 7.75
N LYS A 98 12.06 24.91 6.50
CA LYS A 98 13.13 25.75 5.97
C LYS A 98 12.70 27.22 5.83
N GLU A 99 11.47 27.46 5.43
CA GLU A 99 10.88 28.79 5.28
C GLU A 99 10.49 29.43 6.62
N HIS A 100 10.29 28.59 7.66
CA HIS A 100 9.89 28.99 9.01
C HIS A 100 11.00 28.72 10.05
N PRO A 101 12.07 29.53 10.05
CA PRO A 101 13.21 29.32 10.95
C PRO A 101 12.87 29.49 12.44
N GLU A 102 11.75 30.09 12.77
CA GLU A 102 11.23 30.23 14.14
C GLU A 102 10.77 28.91 14.73
N ILE A 103 10.40 27.91 13.88
CA ILE A 103 10.01 26.59 14.33
C ILE A 103 11.25 25.80 14.77
N LYS A 104 11.30 25.49 16.06
CA LYS A 104 12.40 24.73 16.64
C LYS A 104 12.16 23.23 16.48
N HIS A 105 13.15 22.51 16.00
CA HIS A 105 13.11 21.07 15.83
C HIS A 105 14.45 20.41 16.11
N GLY A 106 14.44 19.12 16.46
CA GLY A 106 15.62 18.28 16.54
C GLY A 106 16.18 17.92 15.17
N LYS A 107 17.14 17.02 15.16
CA LYS A 107 17.63 16.44 13.91
C LYS A 107 16.56 15.55 13.28
N ILE A 108 16.33 15.74 12.00
CA ILE A 108 15.37 14.95 11.21
C ILE A 108 16.16 14.17 10.15
N ARG A 109 15.85 12.90 10.01
CA ARG A 109 16.33 12.02 8.95
C ARG A 109 15.23 11.75 7.96
N ILE A 110 15.57 11.61 6.70
CA ILE A 110 14.63 11.27 5.63
C ILE A 110 15.20 10.09 4.85
N GLY A 111 14.36 9.06 4.68
CA GLY A 111 14.64 7.89 3.87
C GLY A 111 13.55 7.71 2.81
N PHE A 112 13.97 7.44 1.58
CA PHE A 112 13.09 6.96 0.53
C PHE A 112 13.59 5.60 0.07
N ASN A 113 12.73 4.60 0.13
CA ASN A 113 13.08 3.22 -0.19
C ASN A 113 12.32 2.71 -1.42
N PRO A 114 12.97 1.87 -2.24
CA PRO A 114 12.31 1.14 -3.30
C PRO A 114 11.79 -0.21 -2.79
N ASP A 115 11.02 -0.91 -3.62
CA ASP A 115 10.68 -2.34 -3.47
C ASP A 115 9.89 -2.67 -2.20
N GLU A 116 9.13 -1.70 -1.67
CA GLU A 116 8.24 -1.91 -0.52
C GLU A 116 7.12 -2.87 -0.89
N GLU A 117 6.46 -2.62 -2.01
CA GLU A 117 5.28 -3.32 -2.52
C GLU A 117 5.53 -4.80 -2.87
N ILE A 118 6.77 -5.21 -2.93
CA ILE A 118 7.19 -6.61 -3.10
C ILE A 118 7.83 -7.21 -1.85
N GLY A 119 7.77 -6.49 -0.72
CA GLY A 119 8.29 -6.93 0.57
C GLY A 119 9.81 -6.90 0.70
N GLU A 120 10.52 -6.20 -0.18
CA GLU A 120 11.99 -6.13 -0.20
C GLU A 120 12.55 -4.80 0.33
N GLY A 121 11.68 -3.82 0.60
CA GLY A 121 12.07 -2.46 0.94
C GLY A 121 12.97 -2.32 2.16
N ALA A 122 12.82 -3.18 3.17
CA ALA A 122 13.61 -3.14 4.39
C ALA A 122 14.95 -3.89 4.28
N HIS A 123 15.13 -4.80 3.33
CA HIS A 123 16.25 -5.76 3.31
C HIS A 123 17.63 -5.11 3.17
N LYS A 124 17.71 -3.96 2.51
CA LYS A 124 18.96 -3.24 2.30
C LYS A 124 18.98 -1.85 2.94
N PHE A 125 17.98 -1.58 3.80
CA PHE A 125 17.92 -0.30 4.49
C PHE A 125 19.01 -0.24 5.57
N ASP A 126 19.88 0.75 5.44
CA ASP A 126 21.01 0.96 6.37
C ASP A 126 20.52 1.69 7.62
N VAL A 127 20.03 0.92 8.57
CA VAL A 127 19.47 1.42 9.84
C VAL A 127 20.51 2.21 10.65
N GLU A 128 21.76 1.73 10.69
CA GLU A 128 22.83 2.39 11.44
C GLU A 128 23.15 3.78 10.85
N ARG A 129 23.26 3.85 9.52
CA ARG A 129 23.47 5.11 8.81
C ARG A 129 22.27 6.04 8.91
N PHE A 130 21.06 5.49 8.89
CA PHE A 130 19.84 6.28 9.08
C PHE A 130 19.82 6.91 10.46
N GLY A 131 20.17 6.17 11.50
CA GLY A 131 20.58 6.69 12.81
C GLY A 131 19.56 7.63 13.45
N CYS A 132 18.30 7.23 13.52
CA CYS A 132 17.25 7.87 14.30
C CYS A 132 16.84 6.99 15.49
N GLU A 133 16.26 7.59 16.52
CA GLU A 133 15.74 6.84 17.67
C GLU A 133 14.33 6.33 17.38
N TRP A 134 13.52 7.11 16.65
CA TRP A 134 12.20 6.73 16.16
C TRP A 134 12.08 7.08 14.68
N GLY A 135 11.43 6.19 13.92
CA GLY A 135 11.07 6.40 12.53
C GLY A 135 9.56 6.32 12.35
N TYR A 136 9.03 7.18 11.51
CA TYR A 136 7.64 7.17 11.06
C TYR A 136 7.62 6.86 9.58
N THR A 137 6.88 5.82 9.20
CA THR A 137 6.58 5.54 7.80
C THR A 137 5.33 6.32 7.43
N MET A 138 5.45 7.18 6.42
CA MET A 138 4.38 8.05 5.95
C MET A 138 3.54 7.33 4.88
N ASP A 139 2.97 6.20 5.27
CA ASP A 139 2.30 5.23 4.41
C ASP A 139 1.02 4.75 5.11
N GLY A 140 0.27 5.71 5.61
CA GLY A 140 -0.95 5.48 6.38
C GLY A 140 -2.22 5.60 5.55
N GLY A 141 -3.36 5.34 6.19
CA GLY A 141 -4.70 5.47 5.64
C GLY A 141 -5.28 6.87 5.85
N GLU A 142 -6.04 7.05 6.91
CA GLU A 142 -6.79 8.27 7.18
C GLU A 142 -5.92 9.41 7.73
N VAL A 143 -6.33 10.64 7.43
CA VAL A 143 -5.64 11.83 7.96
C VAL A 143 -5.69 11.86 9.48
N GLY A 144 -4.50 11.90 10.11
CA GLY A 144 -4.35 11.92 11.56
C GLY A 144 -4.32 10.55 12.22
N GLU A 145 -4.37 9.48 11.46
CA GLU A 145 -4.14 8.12 11.95
C GLU A 145 -2.68 7.92 12.39
N LEU A 146 -2.50 7.18 13.46
CA LEU A 146 -1.20 6.75 13.94
C LEU A 146 -1.27 5.27 14.30
N GLU A 147 -0.68 4.46 13.47
CA GLU A 147 -0.49 3.04 13.73
C GLU A 147 0.80 2.80 14.51
N PHE A 148 0.72 2.07 15.60
CA PHE A 148 1.87 1.74 16.46
C PHE A 148 1.93 0.27 16.86
N GLU A 149 1.09 -0.54 16.26
CA GLU A 149 1.06 -1.99 16.41
C GLU A 149 1.47 -2.65 15.09
N ASN A 150 1.99 -3.86 15.18
CA ASN A 150 2.29 -4.70 14.04
C ASN A 150 1.69 -6.09 14.24
N PHE A 151 1.66 -6.87 13.19
CA PHE A 151 1.15 -8.24 13.21
C PHE A 151 2.20 -9.20 12.66
N ASN A 152 2.07 -10.48 13.05
CA ASN A 152 2.89 -11.55 12.47
C ASN A 152 2.19 -12.08 11.23
N ALA A 153 2.95 -12.23 10.14
CA ALA A 153 2.46 -12.79 8.90
C ALA A 153 3.32 -13.97 8.46
N ALA A 154 2.70 -14.91 7.75
CA ALA A 154 3.40 -16.01 7.11
C ALA A 154 2.75 -16.31 5.76
N ALA A 155 3.58 -16.64 4.79
CA ALA A 155 3.14 -17.09 3.48
C ALA A 155 3.51 -18.55 3.25
N ALA A 156 2.65 -19.30 2.58
CA ALA A 156 2.94 -20.67 2.21
C ALA A 156 2.63 -20.92 0.73
N LYS A 157 3.58 -21.51 0.02
CA LYS A 157 3.39 -22.00 -1.34
C LYS A 157 3.16 -23.50 -1.34
N VAL A 158 1.94 -23.92 -1.65
CA VAL A 158 1.57 -25.34 -1.67
C VAL A 158 1.48 -25.82 -3.12
N THR A 159 2.24 -26.87 -3.44
CA THR A 159 2.26 -27.46 -4.78
C THR A 159 1.57 -28.83 -4.78
N PHE A 160 0.54 -28.98 -5.58
CA PHE A 160 -0.16 -30.25 -5.74
C PHE A 160 0.31 -30.98 -7.01
N LYS A 161 0.90 -32.16 -6.83
CA LYS A 161 1.35 -32.99 -7.94
C LYS A 161 0.34 -34.11 -8.18
N GLY A 162 -0.26 -34.11 -9.35
CA GLY A 162 -1.15 -35.18 -9.80
C GLY A 162 -0.40 -36.23 -10.64
N ARG A 163 -1.17 -37.18 -11.16
CA ARG A 163 -0.72 -38.15 -12.15
C ARG A 163 -1.58 -38.00 -13.39
N ASN A 164 -1.00 -37.51 -14.47
CA ASN A 164 -1.67 -37.41 -15.75
C ASN A 164 -1.73 -38.76 -16.44
N VAL A 165 -2.88 -39.11 -17.04
CA VAL A 165 -3.13 -40.34 -17.79
C VAL A 165 -4.06 -39.99 -18.94
N HIS A 166 -3.84 -40.62 -20.09
CA HIS A 166 -4.79 -40.52 -21.23
C HIS A 166 -6.22 -40.89 -20.78
N PRO A 167 -7.24 -40.11 -21.14
CA PRO A 167 -8.62 -40.29 -20.63
C PRO A 167 -9.15 -41.75 -20.80
N GLY A 168 -8.83 -42.42 -21.90
CA GLY A 168 -9.24 -43.80 -22.15
C GLY A 168 -8.67 -44.81 -21.16
N TYR A 169 -7.65 -44.47 -20.39
CA TYR A 169 -6.97 -45.35 -19.43
C TYR A 169 -6.92 -44.75 -18.01
N ALA A 170 -7.63 -43.65 -17.79
CA ALA A 170 -7.54 -42.84 -16.57
C ALA A 170 -8.23 -43.48 -15.36
N LYS A 171 -9.20 -44.38 -15.57
CA LYS A 171 -9.93 -45.00 -14.47
C LYS A 171 -8.98 -45.68 -13.48
N ASP A 172 -9.13 -45.31 -12.20
CA ASP A 172 -8.34 -45.81 -11.05
C ASP A 172 -6.83 -45.54 -11.15
N LYS A 173 -6.39 -44.72 -12.10
CA LYS A 173 -4.97 -44.38 -12.31
C LYS A 173 -4.67 -42.87 -12.26
N MET A 174 -5.57 -42.04 -12.80
CA MET A 174 -5.39 -40.61 -12.82
C MET A 174 -5.53 -40.02 -11.41
N ILE A 175 -4.66 -39.05 -11.10
CA ILE A 175 -4.79 -38.20 -9.91
C ILE A 175 -4.87 -36.76 -10.40
N ASN A 176 -6.06 -36.19 -10.31
CA ASN A 176 -6.27 -34.81 -10.71
C ASN A 176 -5.82 -33.87 -9.59
N SER A 177 -4.78 -33.07 -9.85
CA SER A 177 -4.23 -32.12 -8.88
C SER A 177 -5.22 -31.01 -8.47
N ILE A 178 -6.16 -30.67 -9.35
CA ILE A 178 -7.21 -29.67 -9.04
C ILE A 178 -8.11 -30.18 -7.91
N TYR A 179 -8.50 -31.46 -7.94
CA TYR A 179 -9.29 -32.03 -6.84
C TYR A 179 -8.52 -32.13 -5.53
N LEU A 180 -7.19 -32.35 -5.59
CA LEU A 180 -6.35 -32.32 -4.38
C LEU A 180 -6.29 -30.89 -3.81
N ALA A 181 -6.09 -29.91 -4.66
CA ALA A 181 -6.08 -28.50 -4.25
C ALA A 181 -7.44 -28.09 -3.65
N ASN A 182 -8.54 -28.43 -4.33
CA ASN A 182 -9.88 -28.14 -3.82
C ASN A 182 -10.12 -28.77 -2.44
N ARG A 183 -9.73 -30.05 -2.28
CA ARG A 183 -9.87 -30.73 -0.98
C ARG A 183 -9.03 -30.04 0.10
N PHE A 184 -7.83 -29.61 -0.22
CA PHE A 184 -6.99 -28.84 0.73
C PHE A 184 -7.68 -27.54 1.14
N ILE A 185 -8.15 -26.75 0.17
CA ILE A 185 -8.82 -25.47 0.43
C ILE A 185 -10.06 -25.66 1.33
N THR A 186 -10.83 -26.73 1.10
CA THR A 186 -12.02 -27.01 1.92
C THR A 186 -11.70 -27.44 3.36
N LEU A 187 -10.46 -27.78 3.66
CA LEU A 187 -9.99 -28.08 5.03
C LEU A 187 -9.55 -26.83 5.79
N LEU A 188 -9.32 -25.71 5.08
CA LEU A 188 -8.96 -24.46 5.73
C LEU A 188 -10.18 -23.86 6.44
N PRO A 189 -10.02 -23.34 7.66
CA PRO A 189 -11.10 -22.74 8.40
C PRO A 189 -11.72 -21.55 7.63
N THR A 190 -13.01 -21.60 7.39
CA THR A 190 -13.70 -20.58 6.60
C THR A 190 -13.63 -19.21 7.26
N GLN A 191 -13.71 -19.15 8.59
CA GLN A 191 -13.68 -17.92 9.36
C GLN A 191 -12.31 -17.22 9.37
N GLU A 192 -11.26 -17.89 8.92
CA GLU A 192 -9.90 -17.32 8.83
C GLU A 192 -9.56 -16.83 7.40
N ARG A 193 -10.53 -16.85 6.50
CA ARG A 193 -10.33 -16.34 5.13
C ARG A 193 -10.55 -14.83 5.11
N PRO A 194 -9.80 -14.07 4.29
CA PRO A 194 -9.93 -12.60 4.23
C PRO A 194 -11.35 -12.10 3.98
N GLU A 195 -12.14 -12.85 3.20
CA GLU A 195 -13.53 -12.50 2.91
C GLU A 195 -14.49 -12.70 4.11
N HIS A 196 -14.02 -13.30 5.20
CA HIS A 196 -14.84 -13.61 6.38
C HIS A 196 -14.26 -13.11 7.70
N THR A 197 -13.05 -12.59 7.69
CA THR A 197 -12.39 -12.09 8.90
C THR A 197 -12.21 -10.58 8.85
N THR A 198 -12.33 -9.94 9.99
CA THR A 198 -11.98 -8.55 10.20
C THR A 198 -10.85 -8.47 11.22
N GLY A 199 -9.81 -7.78 10.88
CA GLY A 199 -8.59 -7.71 11.69
C GLY A 199 -7.65 -8.92 11.48
N TYR A 200 -6.42 -8.71 11.79
CA TYR A 200 -5.31 -9.65 11.57
C TYR A 200 -4.84 -10.24 12.91
#